data_d25238f0a1dc9c1ab175e3578ebd9e16
#
_entry.id   d25238f0a1dc9c1ab175e3578ebd9e16
#
_cell.length_a   1.000
_cell.length_b   1.000
_cell.length_c   1.000
_cell.angle_alpha   90.00
_cell.angle_beta   90.00
_cell.angle_gamma   90.00
#
_symmetry.space_group_name_H-M   'P 1'
#
loop_
_entity.id
_entity.type
_entity.pdbx_description
1 polymer ?
#
loop_
_entity_poly.entity_id
_entity_poly.type
_entity_poly.pdbx_seq_one_letter_code
_entity_poly.pdbx_strand_id
1 'polypeptide(L)'
;MSSSSRSSVDLLREALAYVDAWLDYRLWQLRIPGAQVAVWFGGTLQLSKAYGVSNIDTRAPLTTAHLFRIASHSKTFTATAIMQLVEAGKLRLDDTAGSWLPALAEAGSPLASATVRHLVAHSAGVRRDGVDATYWALNRPFPNEAELLELALCEGAVRQPDATFKYTNIGYALLGLIIGKAAGSTYTEYVKTAIIGKLDLRNTGPELDDARRSEYAGGHSGLSSWTDRQVIPHVDTQAMAAATGFYSTAEEMVQFASAHFFGDARLLSDRSKSEMQRPVWTGLSPDAPQDGYGYGTTVHYYDGHRMVGHSGGYPGHITRTMWDPHEGLAIAVLTNAIDGPAEELAAGILKLLDKARAVEPKVPLSSGLVNSAALLPPAASGQEIALGSFTGRFAGLWGVTDVFILGGKLFASSPVAPSPIAEPIELAVIDENTLRIMSGSPYGSVGELFRYERDANGKVVSLFTGGMQTWPIEEYRARGRVF
;
A
#
# COMPACT_ATOMS: atom_id res chain seq x y z
N MET A 1 5.87 31.96 -42.65
CA MET A 1 5.48 32.01 -41.24
C MET A 1 6.02 30.74 -40.60
N SER A 2 7.10 30.84 -39.82
CA SER A 2 7.72 29.69 -39.18
C SER A 2 6.78 29.18 -38.07
N SER A 3 6.31 27.95 -38.17
CA SER A 3 5.69 27.24 -37.08
C SER A 3 6.78 27.01 -36.02
N SER A 4 6.83 27.83 -34.97
CA SER A 4 7.62 27.53 -33.81
C SER A 4 7.07 26.21 -33.24
N SER A 5 7.87 25.13 -33.28
CA SER A 5 7.56 23.89 -32.62
C SER A 5 7.37 24.22 -31.13
N ARG A 6 6.14 24.05 -30.59
CA ARG A 6 5.89 24.20 -29.16
C ARG A 6 6.81 23.24 -28.40
N SER A 7 7.41 23.68 -27.32
CA SER A 7 8.23 22.80 -26.48
C SER A 7 7.35 21.72 -25.85
N SER A 8 7.91 20.54 -25.54
CA SER A 8 7.18 19.49 -24.83
C SER A 8 6.64 19.98 -23.48
N VAL A 9 7.34 20.91 -22.84
CA VAL A 9 6.91 21.54 -21.58
C VAL A 9 5.66 22.39 -21.77
N ASP A 10 5.53 23.14 -22.88
CA ASP A 10 4.35 23.96 -23.16
C ASP A 10 3.12 23.11 -23.43
N LEU A 11 3.27 21.99 -24.15
CA LEU A 11 2.17 21.02 -24.38
C LEU A 11 1.69 20.38 -23.09
N LEU A 12 2.62 20.04 -22.18
CA LEU A 12 2.26 19.46 -20.89
C LEU A 12 1.55 20.48 -19.99
N ARG A 13 1.96 21.75 -19.98
CA ARG A 13 1.27 22.82 -19.25
C ARG A 13 -0.14 23.06 -19.75
N GLU A 14 -0.36 23.00 -21.06
CA GLU A 14 -1.70 23.11 -21.66
C GLU A 14 -2.58 21.93 -21.19
N ALA A 15 -2.03 20.70 -21.14
CA ALA A 15 -2.75 19.55 -20.62
C ALA A 15 -3.12 19.69 -19.11
N LEU A 16 -2.21 20.27 -18.31
CA LEU A 16 -2.46 20.49 -16.88
C LEU A 16 -3.64 21.42 -16.59
N ALA A 17 -3.93 22.37 -17.47
CA ALA A 17 -5.11 23.23 -17.34
C ALA A 17 -6.41 22.40 -17.44
N TYR A 18 -6.45 21.40 -18.33
CA TYR A 18 -7.58 20.49 -18.42
C TYR A 18 -7.62 19.47 -17.28
N VAL A 19 -6.47 18.98 -16.84
CA VAL A 19 -6.34 18.09 -15.68
C VAL A 19 -7.03 18.71 -14.46
N ASP A 20 -6.83 20.01 -14.23
CA ASP A 20 -7.45 20.74 -13.13
C ASP A 20 -8.98 20.67 -13.17
N ALA A 21 -9.58 21.02 -14.31
CA ALA A 21 -11.02 20.98 -14.48
C ALA A 21 -11.59 19.55 -14.40
N TRP A 22 -10.85 18.57 -14.92
CA TRP A 22 -11.22 17.15 -14.85
C TRP A 22 -11.20 16.62 -13.42
N LEU A 23 -10.17 16.94 -12.64
CA LEU A 23 -10.04 16.52 -11.24
C LEU A 23 -11.17 17.09 -10.38
N ASP A 24 -11.45 18.39 -10.51
CA ASP A 24 -12.54 19.05 -9.77
C ASP A 24 -13.87 18.34 -10.01
N TYR A 25 -14.19 18.05 -11.28
CA TYR A 25 -15.41 17.31 -11.64
C TYR A 25 -15.41 15.87 -11.09
N ARG A 26 -14.31 15.13 -11.23
CA ARG A 26 -14.25 13.73 -10.80
C ARG A 26 -14.37 13.58 -9.29
N LEU A 27 -13.69 14.43 -8.52
CA LEU A 27 -13.78 14.43 -7.07
C LEU A 27 -15.20 14.74 -6.58
N TRP A 28 -15.85 15.72 -7.19
CA TRP A 28 -17.26 16.02 -6.92
C TRP A 28 -18.17 14.83 -7.27
N GLN A 29 -18.05 14.27 -8.46
CA GLN A 29 -18.86 13.12 -8.93
C GLN A 29 -18.73 11.92 -8.01
N LEU A 30 -17.52 11.63 -7.55
CA LEU A 30 -17.20 10.50 -6.66
C LEU A 30 -17.44 10.84 -5.19
N ARG A 31 -17.87 12.05 -4.88
CA ARG A 31 -18.13 12.54 -3.51
C ARG A 31 -16.90 12.37 -2.61
N ILE A 32 -15.69 12.59 -3.15
CA ILE A 32 -14.45 12.54 -2.36
C ILE A 32 -14.33 13.85 -1.58
N PRO A 33 -14.13 13.83 -0.24
CA PRO A 33 -14.09 15.03 0.58
C PRO A 33 -12.99 15.99 0.15
N GLY A 34 -11.79 15.49 -0.11
CA GLY A 34 -10.68 16.31 -0.58
C GLY A 34 -9.55 15.49 -1.18
N ALA A 35 -8.72 16.16 -1.97
CA ALA A 35 -7.50 15.59 -2.53
C ALA A 35 -6.41 16.66 -2.69
N GLN A 36 -5.15 16.25 -2.53
CA GLN A 36 -3.99 17.00 -3.00
C GLN A 36 -3.41 16.32 -4.24
N VAL A 37 -2.99 17.11 -5.21
CA VAL A 37 -2.37 16.62 -6.44
C VAL A 37 -1.13 17.45 -6.73
N ALA A 38 -0.03 16.77 -7.09
CA ALA A 38 1.18 17.40 -7.55
C ALA A 38 1.73 16.69 -8.79
N VAL A 39 2.30 17.48 -9.72
CA VAL A 39 2.97 16.98 -10.92
C VAL A 39 4.31 17.68 -11.07
N TRP A 40 5.36 16.88 -11.27
CA TRP A 40 6.74 17.33 -11.46
C TRP A 40 7.23 16.86 -12.83
N PHE A 41 7.76 17.77 -13.63
CA PHE A 41 8.54 17.44 -14.84
C PHE A 41 9.41 18.64 -15.27
N GLY A 42 10.37 18.38 -16.15
CA GLY A 42 11.29 19.43 -16.61
C GLY A 42 12.11 20.05 -15.46
N GLY A 43 12.39 19.25 -14.41
CA GLY A 43 13.19 19.68 -13.26
C GLY A 43 12.46 20.54 -12.25
N THR A 44 11.16 20.80 -12.40
CA THR A 44 10.38 21.68 -11.53
C THR A 44 8.97 21.18 -11.26
N LEU A 45 8.38 21.66 -10.16
CA LEU A 45 6.96 21.48 -9.84
C LEU A 45 6.10 22.26 -10.85
N GLN A 46 5.21 21.57 -11.56
CA GLN A 46 4.35 22.16 -12.60
C GLN A 46 2.91 22.33 -12.14
N LEU A 47 2.45 21.46 -11.24
CA LEU A 47 1.13 21.53 -10.60
C LEU A 47 1.29 21.20 -9.13
N SER A 48 0.70 22.03 -8.26
CA SER A 48 0.45 21.72 -6.86
C SER A 48 -0.91 22.31 -6.50
N LYS A 49 -1.91 21.45 -6.23
CA LYS A 49 -3.27 21.90 -5.98
C LYS A 49 -4.01 21.01 -4.97
N ALA A 50 -4.87 21.66 -4.19
CA ALA A 50 -5.79 21.00 -3.28
C ALA A 50 -7.24 21.25 -3.70
N TYR A 51 -8.09 20.25 -3.53
CA TYR A 51 -9.51 20.24 -3.89
C TYR A 51 -10.34 19.87 -2.67
N GLY A 52 -11.53 20.47 -2.53
CA GLY A 52 -12.50 20.09 -1.51
C GLY A 52 -12.16 20.53 -0.10
N VAL A 53 -12.45 19.70 0.90
CA VAL A 53 -12.35 20.02 2.33
C VAL A 53 -11.36 19.11 3.05
N SER A 54 -10.69 19.67 4.07
CA SER A 54 -9.81 18.90 4.95
C SER A 54 -10.62 18.04 5.93
N ASN A 55 -11.84 18.48 6.30
CA ASN A 55 -12.71 17.76 7.23
C ASN A 55 -14.17 18.07 6.90
N ILE A 56 -15.01 17.02 6.77
CA ILE A 56 -16.43 17.17 6.40
C ILE A 56 -17.26 17.81 7.50
N ASP A 57 -16.92 17.62 8.77
CA ASP A 57 -17.70 18.17 9.90
C ASP A 57 -17.50 19.68 10.01
N THR A 58 -16.27 20.15 9.86
CA THR A 58 -15.92 21.58 9.94
C THR A 58 -16.07 22.31 8.61
N ARG A 59 -16.09 21.60 7.50
CA ARG A 59 -16.03 22.12 6.13
C ARG A 59 -14.84 23.03 5.85
N ALA A 60 -13.77 22.92 6.64
CA ALA A 60 -12.56 23.68 6.42
C ALA A 60 -11.95 23.35 5.05
N PRO A 61 -11.59 24.35 4.23
CA PRO A 61 -10.98 24.11 2.93
C PRO A 61 -9.69 23.31 3.04
N LEU A 62 -9.49 22.33 2.16
CA LEU A 62 -8.20 21.66 2.04
C LEU A 62 -7.19 22.59 1.37
N THR A 63 -5.95 22.58 1.85
CA THR A 63 -4.83 23.33 1.26
C THR A 63 -3.69 22.38 0.91
N THR A 64 -2.73 22.81 0.10
CA THR A 64 -1.52 22.04 -0.24
C THR A 64 -0.56 21.85 0.93
N ALA A 65 -0.76 22.58 2.03
CA ALA A 65 0.03 22.46 3.26
C ALA A 65 -0.50 21.40 4.23
N HIS A 66 -1.74 20.91 4.04
CA HIS A 66 -2.28 19.87 4.92
C HIS A 66 -1.49 18.56 4.77
N LEU A 67 -1.25 17.89 5.90
CA LEU A 67 -0.52 16.65 6.00
C LEU A 67 -1.45 15.47 5.77
N PHE A 68 -1.03 14.52 4.94
CA PHE A 68 -1.75 13.26 4.69
C PHE A 68 -0.96 12.09 5.24
N ARG A 69 -1.64 11.11 5.85
CA ARG A 69 -1.03 9.82 6.14
C ARG A 69 -0.85 9.07 4.82
N ILE A 70 0.42 8.81 4.45
CA ILE A 70 0.78 8.23 3.16
C ILE A 70 1.03 6.71 3.21
N ALA A 71 0.86 6.13 4.39
CA ALA A 71 0.89 4.69 4.62
C ALA A 71 2.06 3.97 3.93
N SER A 72 1.77 3.03 3.04
CA SER A 72 2.77 2.14 2.43
C SER A 72 3.82 2.83 1.57
N HIS A 73 3.70 4.13 1.27
CA HIS A 73 4.82 4.90 0.74
C HIS A 73 6.03 4.89 1.71
N SER A 74 5.79 4.68 3.02
CA SER A 74 6.84 4.44 4.02
C SER A 74 7.84 3.38 3.56
N LYS A 75 7.38 2.37 2.81
CA LYS A 75 8.23 1.30 2.32
C LYS A 75 9.27 1.78 1.31
N THR A 76 8.94 2.77 0.49
CA THR A 76 9.93 3.36 -0.43
C THR A 76 11.00 4.13 0.35
N PHE A 77 10.61 4.87 1.39
CA PHE A 77 11.59 5.53 2.29
C PHE A 77 12.47 4.50 3.01
N THR A 78 11.88 3.42 3.51
CA THR A 78 12.59 2.33 4.18
C THR A 78 13.57 1.61 3.24
N ALA A 79 13.14 1.28 2.02
CA ALA A 79 14.00 0.67 1.02
C ALA A 79 15.14 1.60 0.58
N THR A 80 14.87 2.91 0.47
CA THR A 80 15.92 3.93 0.22
C THR A 80 16.95 3.93 1.36
N ALA A 81 16.51 3.88 2.62
CA ALA A 81 17.39 3.80 3.77
C ALA A 81 18.25 2.51 3.77
N ILE A 82 17.65 1.36 3.45
CA ILE A 82 18.39 0.09 3.27
C ILE A 82 19.47 0.25 2.21
N MET A 83 19.14 0.79 1.03
CA MET A 83 20.12 0.93 -0.06
C MET A 83 21.22 1.94 0.28
N GLN A 84 20.93 3.00 1.04
CA GLN A 84 21.95 3.92 1.56
C GLN A 84 22.92 3.21 2.49
N LEU A 85 22.43 2.35 3.39
CA LEU A 85 23.28 1.56 4.30
C LEU A 85 24.10 0.51 3.54
N VAL A 86 23.55 -0.06 2.46
CA VAL A 86 24.28 -0.97 1.56
C VAL A 86 25.41 -0.23 0.83
N GLU A 87 25.15 0.96 0.27
CA GLU A 87 26.17 1.79 -0.36
C GLU A 87 27.29 2.21 0.62
N ALA A 88 26.90 2.45 1.87
CA ALA A 88 27.84 2.77 2.94
C ALA A 88 28.62 1.55 3.49
N GLY A 89 28.34 0.34 3.01
CA GLY A 89 28.97 -0.90 3.50
C GLY A 89 28.60 -1.29 4.93
N LYS A 90 27.52 -0.70 5.49
CA LYS A 90 27.05 -0.96 6.86
C LYS A 90 26.04 -2.11 6.92
N LEU A 91 25.46 -2.50 5.79
CA LEU A 91 24.48 -3.55 5.64
C LEU A 91 24.70 -4.26 4.32
N ARG A 92 24.41 -5.55 4.25
CA ARG A 92 24.37 -6.31 3.00
C ARG A 92 22.97 -6.85 2.76
N LEU A 93 22.52 -6.86 1.52
CA LEU A 93 21.21 -7.42 1.17
C LEU A 93 21.08 -8.91 1.52
N ASP A 94 22.21 -9.62 1.58
CA ASP A 94 22.26 -11.05 1.90
C ASP A 94 22.48 -11.33 3.39
N ASP A 95 22.59 -10.28 4.23
CA ASP A 95 22.58 -10.46 5.68
C ASP A 95 21.23 -11.02 6.11
N THR A 96 21.24 -11.95 7.06
CA THR A 96 20.01 -12.56 7.58
C THR A 96 19.35 -11.68 8.64
N ALA A 97 18.03 -11.75 8.75
CA ALA A 97 17.31 -11.04 9.80
C ALA A 97 17.76 -11.45 11.20
N GLY A 98 18.08 -12.73 11.41
CA GLY A 98 18.60 -13.23 12.69
C GLY A 98 19.96 -12.68 13.06
N SER A 99 20.83 -12.31 12.10
CA SER A 99 22.12 -11.67 12.40
C SER A 99 21.96 -10.24 12.95
N TRP A 100 20.89 -9.55 12.58
CA TRP A 100 20.55 -8.21 13.05
C TRP A 100 19.61 -8.22 14.27
N LEU A 101 18.73 -9.22 14.34
CA LEU A 101 17.71 -9.40 15.38
C LEU A 101 17.90 -10.78 16.04
N PRO A 102 18.88 -10.93 16.95
CA PRO A 102 19.27 -12.22 17.54
C PRO A 102 18.11 -12.98 18.17
N ALA A 103 17.14 -12.28 18.75
CA ALA A 103 15.94 -12.89 19.33
C ALA A 103 15.19 -13.82 18.35
N LEU A 104 15.23 -13.53 17.04
CA LEU A 104 14.65 -14.42 16.01
C LEU A 104 15.40 -15.75 15.91
N ALA A 105 16.73 -15.72 15.97
CA ALA A 105 17.57 -16.92 15.92
C ALA A 105 17.48 -17.73 17.21
N GLU A 106 17.53 -17.07 18.36
CA GLU A 106 17.45 -17.68 19.69
C GLU A 106 16.12 -18.42 19.91
N ALA A 107 15.03 -17.86 19.37
CA ALA A 107 13.71 -18.49 19.41
C ALA A 107 13.50 -19.57 18.32
N GLY A 108 14.47 -19.78 17.42
CA GLY A 108 14.32 -20.72 16.31
C GLY A 108 13.29 -20.29 15.27
N SER A 109 13.01 -19.00 15.16
CA SER A 109 12.05 -18.47 14.18
C SER A 109 12.53 -18.74 12.75
N PRO A 110 11.66 -19.24 11.84
CA PRO A 110 12.01 -19.38 10.43
C PRO A 110 12.46 -18.05 9.78
N LEU A 111 12.03 -16.92 10.33
CA LEU A 111 12.41 -15.60 9.84
C LEU A 111 13.87 -15.26 10.10
N ALA A 112 14.52 -15.94 11.03
CA ALA A 112 15.94 -15.73 11.31
C ALA A 112 16.82 -15.96 10.08
N SER A 113 16.45 -16.89 9.19
CA SER A 113 17.17 -17.20 7.96
C SER A 113 16.76 -16.32 6.76
N ALA A 114 15.65 -15.57 6.87
CA ALA A 114 15.25 -14.63 5.83
C ALA A 114 16.27 -13.51 5.70
N THR A 115 16.66 -13.17 4.47
CA THR A 115 17.63 -12.10 4.24
C THR A 115 16.95 -10.72 4.17
N VAL A 116 17.73 -9.66 4.30
CA VAL A 116 17.26 -8.27 4.08
C VAL A 116 16.66 -8.15 2.66
N ARG A 117 17.27 -8.81 1.67
CA ARG A 117 16.75 -8.92 0.31
C ARG A 117 15.34 -9.51 0.28
N HIS A 118 15.13 -10.61 0.99
CA HIS A 118 13.81 -11.25 1.06
C HIS A 118 12.76 -10.33 1.71
N LEU A 119 13.13 -9.60 2.76
CA LEU A 119 12.21 -8.68 3.44
C LEU A 119 11.84 -7.50 2.55
N VAL A 120 12.81 -6.85 1.89
CA VAL A 120 12.57 -5.65 1.09
C VAL A 120 11.82 -5.95 -0.21
N ALA A 121 11.98 -7.18 -0.75
CA ALA A 121 11.30 -7.66 -1.96
C ALA A 121 9.96 -8.35 -1.68
N HIS A 122 9.50 -8.42 -0.43
CA HIS A 122 8.30 -9.19 -0.06
C HIS A 122 8.39 -10.67 -0.43
N SER A 123 9.58 -11.26 -0.37
CA SER A 123 9.83 -12.68 -0.67
C SER A 123 10.17 -13.51 0.57
N ALA A 124 10.13 -12.95 1.76
CA ALA A 124 10.43 -13.66 3.00
C ALA A 124 9.30 -14.61 3.45
N GLY A 125 8.15 -14.61 2.80
CA GLY A 125 7.00 -15.46 3.14
C GLY A 125 6.32 -15.11 4.47
N VAL A 126 6.57 -13.92 5.01
CA VAL A 126 6.04 -13.44 6.30
C VAL A 126 4.55 -13.11 6.18
N ARG A 127 3.78 -13.35 7.26
CA ARG A 127 2.41 -12.83 7.37
C ARG A 127 2.37 -11.33 7.10
N ARG A 128 1.24 -10.87 6.56
CA ARG A 128 1.09 -9.46 6.24
C ARG A 128 1.10 -8.58 7.50
N ASP A 129 0.18 -8.84 8.44
CA ASP A 129 -0.10 -8.00 9.59
C ASP A 129 -0.28 -8.79 10.90
N GLY A 130 0.01 -10.10 10.91
CA GLY A 130 -0.23 -11.00 12.03
C GLY A 130 -1.57 -11.72 11.97
N VAL A 131 -1.85 -12.54 12.97
CA VAL A 131 -3.13 -13.26 13.09
C VAL A 131 -4.24 -12.32 13.59
N ASP A 132 -3.90 -11.40 14.49
CA ASP A 132 -4.77 -10.31 14.93
C ASP A 132 -4.23 -8.96 14.43
N ALA A 133 -4.85 -8.44 13.38
CA ALA A 133 -4.54 -7.13 12.81
C ALA A 133 -5.68 -6.11 13.04
N THR A 134 -6.41 -6.23 14.15
CA THR A 134 -7.55 -5.35 14.49
C THR A 134 -7.12 -3.90 14.77
N TYR A 135 -5.84 -3.63 14.95
CA TYR A 135 -5.27 -2.27 14.98
C TYR A 135 -5.52 -1.51 13.65
N TRP A 136 -5.64 -2.19 12.50
CA TRP A 136 -6.04 -1.55 11.26
C TRP A 136 -7.52 -1.12 11.23
N ALA A 137 -8.35 -1.73 12.08
CA ALA A 137 -9.73 -1.30 12.32
C ALA A 137 -9.84 -0.30 13.49
N LEU A 138 -8.69 0.15 14.03
CA LEU A 138 -8.57 1.06 15.17
C LEU A 138 -9.21 0.51 16.48
N ASN A 139 -9.36 -0.80 16.59
CA ASN A 139 -9.92 -1.45 17.78
C ASN A 139 -8.90 -1.61 18.92
N ARG A 140 -7.61 -1.45 18.61
CA ARG A 140 -6.49 -1.43 19.55
C ARG A 140 -5.32 -0.61 18.97
N PRO A 141 -4.34 -0.21 19.80
CA PRO A 141 -3.12 0.42 19.30
C PRO A 141 -2.36 -0.47 18.30
N PHE A 142 -1.58 0.15 17.42
CA PHE A 142 -0.57 -0.55 16.62
C PHE A 142 0.48 -1.15 17.55
N PRO A 143 1.16 -2.25 17.12
CA PRO A 143 2.13 -2.93 17.97
C PRO A 143 3.35 -2.03 18.25
N ASN A 144 3.80 -2.03 19.50
CA ASN A 144 5.10 -1.52 19.90
C ASN A 144 6.21 -2.50 19.47
N GLU A 145 7.48 -2.17 19.75
CA GLU A 145 8.62 -2.98 19.31
C GLU A 145 8.61 -4.41 19.91
N ALA A 146 8.23 -4.56 21.17
CA ALA A 146 8.17 -5.87 21.83
C ALA A 146 7.05 -6.73 21.23
N GLU A 147 5.87 -6.15 21.00
CA GLU A 147 4.74 -6.80 20.35
C GLU A 147 5.04 -7.16 18.89
N LEU A 148 5.75 -6.28 18.15
CA LEU A 148 6.21 -6.57 16.79
C LEU A 148 7.15 -7.78 16.75
N LEU A 149 8.11 -7.86 17.67
CA LEU A 149 9.01 -9.00 17.78
C LEU A 149 8.25 -10.28 18.17
N GLU A 150 7.28 -10.19 19.06
CA GLU A 150 6.40 -11.32 19.41
C GLU A 150 5.60 -11.82 18.20
N LEU A 151 5.01 -10.93 17.42
CA LEU A 151 4.34 -11.27 16.16
C LEU A 151 5.30 -12.00 15.19
N ALA A 152 6.54 -11.52 15.07
CA ALA A 152 7.54 -12.14 14.22
C ALA A 152 8.00 -13.52 14.72
N LEU A 153 8.04 -13.72 16.03
CA LEU A 153 8.44 -14.97 16.67
C LEU A 153 7.33 -16.03 16.62
N CYS A 154 6.10 -15.66 17.00
CA CYS A 154 4.99 -16.61 17.21
C CYS A 154 4.23 -16.93 15.94
N GLU A 155 4.12 -16.00 15.00
CA GLU A 155 3.24 -16.12 13.85
C GLU A 155 3.97 -16.40 12.53
N GLY A 156 5.27 -16.30 12.54
CA GLY A 156 6.24 -16.80 11.58
C GLY A 156 5.92 -16.61 10.09
N ALA A 157 6.64 -17.36 9.29
CA ALA A 157 6.43 -17.45 7.86
C ALA A 157 5.25 -18.37 7.52
N VAL A 158 4.42 -17.96 6.55
CA VAL A 158 3.36 -18.78 5.96
C VAL A 158 3.80 -19.40 4.64
N ARG A 159 4.97 -19.02 4.13
CA ARG A 159 5.63 -19.52 2.91
C ARG A 159 7.13 -19.62 3.13
N GLN A 160 7.78 -20.46 2.33
CA GLN A 160 9.23 -20.46 2.25
C GLN A 160 9.75 -19.18 1.59
N PRO A 161 10.93 -18.64 2.01
CA PRO A 161 11.57 -17.55 1.30
C PRO A 161 11.72 -17.87 -0.20
N ASP A 162 11.56 -16.84 -1.03
CA ASP A 162 11.62 -16.89 -2.51
C ASP A 162 10.62 -17.82 -3.21
N ALA A 163 9.66 -18.40 -2.48
CA ALA A 163 8.65 -19.26 -3.10
C ALA A 163 7.60 -18.45 -3.89
N THR A 164 7.25 -17.27 -3.40
CA THR A 164 6.23 -16.41 -4.01
C THR A 164 6.30 -15.01 -3.43
N PHE A 165 5.76 -14.03 -4.14
CA PHE A 165 5.47 -12.73 -3.59
C PHE A 165 4.47 -12.85 -2.44
N LYS A 166 4.82 -12.29 -1.29
CA LYS A 166 3.95 -12.22 -0.11
C LYS A 166 4.12 -10.87 0.57
N TYR A 167 3.26 -9.93 0.21
CA TYR A 167 3.29 -8.59 0.80
C TYR A 167 3.19 -8.65 2.32
N THR A 168 4.08 -7.91 3.01
CA THR A 168 4.14 -7.93 4.47
C THR A 168 4.46 -6.57 5.07
N ASN A 169 3.64 -6.10 6.00
CA ASN A 169 3.93 -4.92 6.81
C ASN A 169 4.90 -5.29 7.95
N ILE A 170 4.73 -6.47 8.56
CA ILE A 170 5.66 -6.98 9.59
C ILE A 170 7.09 -7.02 9.06
N GLY A 171 7.32 -7.54 7.85
CA GLY A 171 8.65 -7.59 7.25
C GLY A 171 9.30 -6.21 7.13
N TYR A 172 8.55 -5.19 6.73
CA TYR A 172 9.04 -3.82 6.64
C TYR A 172 9.23 -3.17 8.01
N ALA A 173 8.40 -3.49 8.98
CA ALA A 173 8.61 -3.05 10.35
C ALA A 173 9.93 -3.62 10.94
N LEU A 174 10.23 -4.91 10.66
CA LEU A 174 11.52 -5.52 11.02
C LEU A 174 12.70 -4.85 10.30
N LEU A 175 12.54 -4.44 9.03
CA LEU A 175 13.56 -3.62 8.34
C LEU A 175 13.82 -2.31 9.07
N GLY A 176 12.80 -1.68 9.65
CA GLY A 176 12.97 -0.50 10.50
C GLY A 176 13.90 -0.76 11.70
N LEU A 177 13.73 -1.89 12.40
CA LEU A 177 14.61 -2.29 13.50
C LEU A 177 16.04 -2.57 13.01
N ILE A 178 16.18 -3.24 11.86
CA ILE A 178 17.47 -3.53 11.25
C ILE A 178 18.20 -2.24 10.86
N ILE A 179 17.51 -1.26 10.27
CA ILE A 179 18.06 0.05 9.92
C ILE A 179 18.59 0.73 11.19
N GLY A 180 17.81 0.73 12.27
CA GLY A 180 18.23 1.32 13.54
C GLY A 180 19.55 0.72 14.06
N LYS A 181 19.66 -0.60 14.05
CA LYS A 181 20.89 -1.31 14.47
C LYS A 181 22.08 -1.05 13.54
N ALA A 182 21.86 -1.09 12.22
CA ALA A 182 22.92 -0.87 11.23
C ALA A 182 23.41 0.59 11.21
N ALA A 183 22.52 1.54 11.49
CA ALA A 183 22.84 2.95 11.57
C ALA A 183 23.47 3.36 12.92
N GLY A 184 23.20 2.62 14.00
CA GLY A 184 23.56 3.00 15.37
C GLY A 184 22.70 4.15 15.91
N SER A 185 21.46 4.29 15.43
CA SER A 185 20.47 5.30 15.84
C SER A 185 19.06 4.68 15.75
N THR A 186 18.01 5.42 16.07
CA THR A 186 16.66 4.94 15.79
C THR A 186 16.33 5.03 14.28
N TYR A 187 15.38 4.21 13.82
CA TYR A 187 14.85 4.32 12.46
C TYR A 187 14.40 5.74 12.12
N THR A 188 13.65 6.34 13.03
CA THR A 188 13.13 7.71 12.90
C THR A 188 14.24 8.74 12.73
N GLU A 189 15.29 8.68 13.55
CA GLU A 189 16.44 9.60 13.47
C GLU A 189 17.18 9.42 12.13
N TYR A 190 17.40 8.15 11.73
CA TYR A 190 18.07 7.87 10.47
C TYR A 190 17.34 8.46 9.27
N VAL A 191 16.03 8.17 9.10
CA VAL A 191 15.29 8.66 7.94
C VAL A 191 15.10 10.17 7.95
N LYS A 192 14.92 10.78 9.15
CA LYS A 192 14.89 12.24 9.29
C LYS A 192 16.17 12.91 8.80
N THR A 193 17.33 12.35 9.14
CA THR A 193 18.62 12.91 8.78
C THR A 193 19.04 12.54 7.35
N ALA A 194 18.96 11.26 6.99
CA ALA A 194 19.54 10.73 5.77
C ALA A 194 18.66 10.91 4.53
N ILE A 195 17.35 11.15 4.70
CA ILE A 195 16.41 11.29 3.58
C ILE A 195 15.67 12.63 3.67
N ILE A 196 14.88 12.82 4.72
CA ILE A 196 13.97 13.97 4.87
C ILE A 196 14.78 15.28 4.89
N GLY A 197 15.80 15.36 5.74
CA GLY A 197 16.65 16.54 5.86
C GLY A 197 17.50 16.80 4.61
N LYS A 198 18.00 15.75 3.94
CA LYS A 198 18.76 15.90 2.69
C LYS A 198 17.95 16.50 1.54
N LEU A 199 16.64 16.24 1.54
CA LEU A 199 15.73 16.75 0.52
C LEU A 199 14.97 18.01 0.98
N ASP A 200 15.21 18.52 2.19
CA ASP A 200 14.48 19.66 2.83
C ASP A 200 12.95 19.45 2.82
N LEU A 201 12.50 18.23 3.14
CA LEU A 201 11.07 17.88 3.20
C LEU A 201 10.51 18.31 4.57
N ARG A 202 9.91 19.47 4.65
CA ARG A 202 9.46 20.09 5.94
C ARG A 202 8.12 19.57 6.42
N ASN A 203 7.33 19.01 5.50
CA ASN A 203 5.98 18.50 5.73
C ASN A 203 5.93 16.97 5.63
N THR A 204 7.08 16.31 5.75
CA THR A 204 7.20 14.85 5.72
C THR A 204 7.82 14.36 7.03
N GLY A 205 7.25 13.32 7.59
CA GLY A 205 7.79 12.68 8.78
C GLY A 205 7.45 11.19 8.83
N PRO A 206 8.26 10.40 9.58
CA PRO A 206 8.14 8.93 9.59
C PRO A 206 7.00 8.42 10.46
N GLU A 207 6.38 9.28 11.29
CA GLU A 207 5.28 8.92 12.17
C GLU A 207 4.43 10.16 12.52
N LEU A 208 3.24 9.93 13.08
CA LEU A 208 2.33 10.96 13.53
C LEU A 208 3.05 11.96 14.45
N ASP A 209 2.94 13.23 14.11
CA ASP A 209 3.46 14.33 14.92
C ASP A 209 2.30 15.03 15.65
N ASP A 210 2.19 14.76 16.93
CA ASP A 210 1.12 15.33 17.77
C ASP A 210 1.20 16.85 17.89
N ALA A 211 2.39 17.44 17.79
CA ALA A 211 2.56 18.90 17.82
C ALA A 211 1.94 19.55 16.56
N ARG A 212 1.81 18.80 15.48
CA ARG A 212 1.24 19.23 14.20
C ARG A 212 -0.16 18.66 13.93
N ARG A 213 -0.82 18.09 14.93
CA ARG A 213 -2.10 17.38 14.76
C ARG A 213 -3.18 18.18 14.02
N SER A 214 -3.23 19.48 14.22
CA SER A 214 -4.18 20.38 13.54
C SER A 214 -3.87 20.63 12.06
N GLU A 215 -2.70 20.25 11.59
CA GLU A 215 -2.27 20.40 10.20
C GLU A 215 -2.65 19.20 9.34
N TYR A 216 -3.08 18.08 9.94
CA TYR A 216 -3.48 16.91 9.18
C TYR A 216 -4.86 17.10 8.54
N ALA A 217 -4.97 16.67 7.29
CA ALA A 217 -6.27 16.46 6.67
C ALA A 217 -6.99 15.33 7.41
N GLY A 218 -8.23 15.55 7.84
CA GLY A 218 -9.05 14.51 8.47
C GLY A 218 -9.27 13.34 7.52
N GLY A 219 -9.07 12.12 8.01
CA GLY A 219 -9.42 10.91 7.27
C GLY A 219 -10.93 10.67 7.27
N HIS A 220 -11.47 10.05 6.22
CA HIS A 220 -12.91 9.81 6.11
C HIS A 220 -13.21 8.36 5.72
N SER A 221 -14.33 7.84 6.26
CA SER A 221 -14.84 6.51 5.91
C SER A 221 -15.31 6.45 4.46
N GLY A 222 -15.42 5.24 3.93
CA GLY A 222 -16.04 4.97 2.63
C GLY A 222 -17.57 5.11 2.66
N LEU A 223 -18.16 5.24 1.48
CA LEU A 223 -19.62 5.27 1.30
C LEU A 223 -20.24 3.88 1.12
N SER A 224 -19.43 2.83 1.06
CA SER A 224 -19.91 1.46 0.83
C SER A 224 -20.79 0.91 1.95
N SER A 225 -20.56 1.37 3.19
CA SER A 225 -21.27 0.89 4.38
C SER A 225 -22.21 1.92 5.00
N TRP A 226 -22.14 3.19 4.57
CA TRP A 226 -22.88 4.31 5.15
C TRP A 226 -23.41 5.24 4.08
N THR A 227 -24.51 5.95 4.37
CA THR A 227 -25.06 7.01 3.51
C THR A 227 -24.17 8.24 3.51
N ASP A 228 -23.51 8.50 4.63
CA ASP A 228 -22.64 9.64 4.86
C ASP A 228 -21.27 9.19 5.38
N ARG A 229 -20.24 9.93 5.02
CA ARG A 229 -18.88 9.68 5.52
C ARG A 229 -18.75 10.08 6.99
N GLN A 230 -17.84 9.43 7.68
CA GLN A 230 -17.48 9.75 9.06
C GLN A 230 -16.00 10.12 9.13
N VAL A 231 -15.65 11.05 10.01
CA VAL A 231 -14.26 11.42 10.28
C VAL A 231 -13.59 10.29 11.07
N ILE A 232 -12.40 9.88 10.63
CA ILE A 232 -11.57 8.83 11.24
C ILE A 232 -10.39 9.48 11.95
N PRO A 233 -10.11 9.14 13.23
CA PRO A 233 -8.99 9.71 13.96
C PRO A 233 -7.64 9.20 13.42
N HIS A 234 -6.61 10.06 13.51
CA HIS A 234 -5.23 9.65 13.28
C HIS A 234 -4.67 8.97 14.52
N VAL A 235 -3.93 7.89 14.31
CA VAL A 235 -3.26 7.12 15.37
C VAL A 235 -1.78 6.93 15.05
N ASP A 236 -0.99 6.77 16.11
CA ASP A 236 0.42 6.42 16.02
C ASP A 236 0.55 4.96 15.56
N THR A 237 1.40 4.70 14.56
CA THR A 237 1.68 3.35 14.07
C THR A 237 2.85 2.67 14.77
N GLN A 238 3.49 3.35 15.70
CA GLN A 238 4.54 2.84 16.59
C GLN A 238 5.64 2.06 15.83
N ALA A 239 5.87 0.79 16.17
CA ALA A 239 6.88 -0.04 15.51
C ALA A 239 6.58 -0.34 14.03
N MET A 240 5.35 -0.09 13.56
CA MET A 240 4.97 -0.24 12.16
C MET A 240 5.34 0.99 11.31
N ALA A 241 5.98 2.02 11.87
CA ALA A 241 6.35 3.27 11.17
C ALA A 241 7.09 3.04 9.85
N ALA A 242 8.06 2.11 9.82
CA ALA A 242 8.82 1.76 8.63
C ALA A 242 7.97 1.12 7.52
N ALA A 243 6.80 0.60 7.84
CA ALA A 243 5.86 0.01 6.90
C ALA A 243 4.73 0.95 6.48
N THR A 244 4.29 1.88 7.39
CA THR A 244 3.04 2.59 7.21
C THR A 244 2.91 3.94 7.94
N GLY A 245 3.92 4.39 8.69
CA GLY A 245 3.80 5.54 9.59
C GLY A 245 3.90 6.91 8.96
N PHE A 246 4.42 7.03 7.76
CA PHE A 246 4.73 8.34 7.20
C PHE A 246 3.51 9.21 6.93
N TYR A 247 3.75 10.51 7.08
CA TYR A 247 2.89 11.56 6.55
C TYR A 247 3.68 12.45 5.58
N SER A 248 2.97 13.11 4.67
CA SER A 248 3.56 14.03 3.70
C SER A 248 2.49 14.91 3.05
N THR A 249 2.92 15.75 2.10
CA THR A 249 2.08 16.45 1.13
C THR A 249 2.31 15.91 -0.27
N ALA A 250 1.39 16.14 -1.21
CA ALA A 250 1.58 15.71 -2.60
C ALA A 250 2.83 16.35 -3.23
N GLU A 251 3.13 17.59 -2.89
CA GLU A 251 4.29 18.35 -3.36
C GLU A 251 5.61 17.69 -2.92
N GLU A 252 5.71 17.35 -1.63
CA GLU A 252 6.93 16.71 -1.12
C GLU A 252 7.05 15.24 -1.58
N MET A 253 5.93 14.58 -1.90
CA MET A 253 5.98 13.25 -2.49
C MET A 253 6.56 13.25 -3.91
N VAL A 254 6.24 14.23 -4.76
CA VAL A 254 6.89 14.34 -6.08
C VAL A 254 8.33 14.84 -5.97
N GLN A 255 8.66 15.65 -4.96
CA GLN A 255 10.04 16.04 -4.65
C GLN A 255 10.86 14.84 -4.20
N PHE A 256 10.34 13.97 -3.35
CA PHE A 256 10.98 12.70 -2.98
C PHE A 256 11.14 11.79 -4.19
N ALA A 257 10.10 11.65 -5.02
CA ALA A 257 10.16 10.87 -6.26
C ALA A 257 11.24 11.40 -7.21
N SER A 258 11.45 12.72 -7.29
CA SER A 258 12.48 13.31 -8.16
C SER A 258 13.90 12.87 -7.79
N ALA A 259 14.16 12.58 -6.52
CA ALA A 259 15.45 12.05 -6.09
C ALA A 259 15.70 10.59 -6.53
N HIS A 260 14.67 9.93 -7.07
CA HIS A 260 14.76 8.58 -7.66
C HIS A 260 14.86 8.61 -9.20
N PHE A 261 14.92 9.77 -9.84
CA PHE A 261 15.24 9.88 -11.26
C PHE A 261 16.71 9.54 -11.53
N PHE A 262 16.99 8.91 -12.65
CA PHE A 262 18.38 8.66 -13.03
C PHE A 262 19.12 9.98 -13.28
N GLY A 263 20.39 10.01 -12.86
CA GLY A 263 21.21 11.21 -12.85
C GLY A 263 21.12 12.07 -11.58
N ASP A 264 20.14 11.84 -10.70
CA ASP A 264 20.04 12.51 -9.40
C ASP A 264 20.82 11.74 -8.32
N ALA A 265 21.80 12.34 -7.70
CA ALA A 265 22.66 11.70 -6.72
C ALA A 265 22.35 12.12 -5.26
N ARG A 266 21.24 12.83 -5.01
CA ARG A 266 20.92 13.34 -3.66
C ARG A 266 20.74 12.23 -2.63
N LEU A 267 20.15 11.09 -2.99
CA LEU A 267 19.88 9.98 -2.06
C LEU A 267 20.69 8.73 -2.37
N LEU A 268 20.74 8.32 -3.63
CA LEU A 268 21.31 7.03 -4.06
C LEU A 268 22.04 7.19 -5.41
N SER A 269 22.99 6.30 -5.67
CA SER A 269 23.57 6.11 -7.00
C SER A 269 22.54 5.55 -7.99
N ASP A 270 22.74 5.77 -9.29
CA ASP A 270 21.88 5.22 -10.34
C ASP A 270 21.86 3.68 -10.33
N ARG A 271 22.96 3.06 -9.89
CA ARG A 271 23.03 1.60 -9.71
C ARG A 271 22.00 1.13 -8.67
N SER A 272 21.97 1.75 -7.50
CA SER A 272 21.04 1.38 -6.43
C SER A 272 19.59 1.68 -6.82
N LYS A 273 19.33 2.81 -7.48
CA LYS A 273 18.00 3.13 -8.01
C LYS A 273 17.54 2.10 -9.05
N SER A 274 18.44 1.69 -9.95
CA SER A 274 18.14 0.65 -10.94
C SER A 274 17.81 -0.69 -10.27
N GLU A 275 18.52 -1.05 -9.20
CA GLU A 275 18.24 -2.27 -8.44
C GLU A 275 16.89 -2.18 -7.71
N MET A 276 16.59 -1.05 -7.05
CA MET A 276 15.30 -0.82 -6.40
C MET A 276 14.11 -0.89 -7.34
N GLN A 277 14.26 -0.31 -8.52
CA GLN A 277 13.18 -0.10 -9.49
C GLN A 277 13.05 -1.26 -10.50
N ARG A 278 13.93 -2.26 -10.42
CA ARG A 278 13.82 -3.47 -11.22
C ARG A 278 12.84 -4.42 -10.54
N PRO A 279 11.78 -4.89 -11.24
CA PRO A 279 10.88 -5.88 -10.68
C PRO A 279 11.65 -7.15 -10.28
N VAL A 280 11.53 -7.55 -9.04
CA VAL A 280 11.93 -8.87 -8.53
C VAL A 280 10.81 -9.86 -8.80
N TRP A 281 9.59 -9.39 -8.68
CA TRP A 281 8.36 -10.12 -8.95
C TRP A 281 7.57 -9.47 -10.07
N THR A 282 7.01 -10.27 -10.97
CA THR A 282 6.09 -9.85 -12.03
C THR A 282 4.88 -10.78 -12.04
N GLY A 283 3.85 -10.45 -12.82
CA GLY A 283 2.63 -11.26 -12.88
C GLY A 283 1.79 -11.18 -11.59
N LEU A 284 1.88 -10.06 -10.88
CA LEU A 284 1.17 -9.86 -9.61
C LEU A 284 -0.33 -9.60 -9.81
N SER A 285 -0.74 -9.21 -11.02
CA SER A 285 -2.13 -9.08 -11.43
C SER A 285 -2.36 -9.85 -12.73
N PRO A 286 -3.44 -10.65 -12.84
CA PRO A 286 -3.80 -11.33 -14.08
C PRO A 286 -4.05 -10.35 -15.24
N ASP A 287 -4.63 -9.19 -14.96
CA ASP A 287 -4.99 -8.17 -15.95
C ASP A 287 -3.78 -7.31 -16.37
N ALA A 288 -2.68 -7.34 -15.61
CA ALA A 288 -1.46 -6.61 -15.86
C ALA A 288 -0.22 -7.49 -15.57
N PRO A 289 0.03 -8.55 -16.37
CA PRO A 289 1.08 -9.53 -16.10
C PRO A 289 2.50 -8.94 -16.14
N GLN A 290 2.68 -7.79 -16.77
CA GLN A 290 3.96 -7.06 -16.79
C GLN A 290 4.20 -6.24 -15.53
N ASP A 291 3.17 -5.97 -14.73
CA ASP A 291 3.29 -5.23 -13.49
C ASP A 291 4.09 -6.04 -12.45
N GLY A 292 4.82 -5.33 -11.61
CA GLY A 292 5.71 -5.99 -10.67
C GLY A 292 6.06 -5.17 -9.44
N TYR A 293 6.92 -5.78 -8.62
CA TYR A 293 7.44 -5.19 -7.40
C TYR A 293 8.96 -5.34 -7.32
N GLY A 294 9.65 -4.25 -7.04
CA GLY A 294 11.09 -4.18 -6.78
C GLY A 294 11.39 -4.09 -5.28
N TYR A 295 12.33 -3.24 -4.89
CA TYR A 295 12.62 -2.97 -3.48
C TYR A 295 11.86 -1.72 -3.02
N GLY A 296 10.75 -1.92 -2.32
CA GLY A 296 9.89 -0.86 -1.83
C GLY A 296 9.22 -0.02 -2.92
N THR A 297 9.16 -0.53 -4.14
CA THR A 297 8.56 0.14 -5.29
C THR A 297 7.70 -0.81 -6.09
N THR A 298 6.53 -0.36 -6.51
CA THR A 298 5.73 -1.00 -7.57
C THR A 298 6.22 -0.54 -8.94
N VAL A 299 6.05 -1.38 -9.93
CA VAL A 299 6.28 -1.05 -11.35
C VAL A 299 5.00 -1.37 -12.09
N HIS A 300 4.38 -0.38 -12.71
CA HIS A 300 3.15 -0.50 -13.47
C HIS A 300 3.33 0.01 -14.90
N TYR A 301 2.53 -0.50 -15.80
CA TYR A 301 2.51 -0.09 -17.21
C TYR A 301 1.12 0.44 -17.57
N TYR A 302 1.05 1.73 -17.89
CA TYR A 302 -0.15 2.42 -18.33
C TYR A 302 -0.05 2.69 -19.83
N ASP A 303 -0.81 1.95 -20.63
CA ASP A 303 -0.76 2.03 -22.11
C ASP A 303 0.68 1.93 -22.68
N GLY A 304 1.53 1.10 -22.03
CA GLY A 304 2.93 0.88 -22.38
C GLY A 304 3.92 1.83 -21.70
N HIS A 305 3.47 2.90 -21.05
CA HIS A 305 4.31 3.80 -20.27
C HIS A 305 4.66 3.17 -18.91
N ARG A 306 5.93 2.92 -18.69
CA ARG A 306 6.44 2.33 -17.45
C ARG A 306 6.54 3.37 -16.34
N MET A 307 5.81 3.17 -15.28
CA MET A 307 5.86 4.00 -14.08
C MET A 307 6.32 3.19 -12.87
N VAL A 308 7.18 3.79 -12.06
CA VAL A 308 7.61 3.27 -10.76
C VAL A 308 6.91 4.05 -9.68
N GLY A 309 6.67 3.46 -8.50
CA GLY A 309 6.04 4.20 -7.42
C GLY A 309 5.59 3.33 -6.27
N HIS A 310 4.64 3.84 -5.53
CA HIS A 310 3.90 3.09 -4.52
C HIS A 310 2.51 3.68 -4.31
N SER A 311 1.60 2.89 -3.77
CA SER A 311 0.31 3.35 -3.25
C SER A 311 0.31 3.28 -1.72
N GLY A 312 -0.61 3.98 -1.09
CA GLY A 312 -0.80 3.95 0.36
C GLY A 312 -2.26 3.85 0.74
N GLY A 313 -2.57 2.94 1.66
CA GLY A 313 -3.87 2.84 2.31
C GLY A 313 -3.70 2.94 3.82
N TYR A 314 -4.26 4.01 4.40
CA TYR A 314 -4.35 4.26 5.82
C TYR A 314 -5.81 4.50 6.19
N PRO A 315 -6.28 4.21 7.41
CA PRO A 315 -7.65 4.53 7.79
C PRO A 315 -8.02 5.98 7.45
N GLY A 316 -8.91 6.13 6.45
CA GLY A 316 -9.35 7.44 5.95
C GLY A 316 -8.51 8.06 4.84
N HIS A 317 -7.43 7.46 4.36
CA HIS A 317 -6.59 7.99 3.30
C HIS A 317 -6.22 6.92 2.28
N ILE A 318 -6.39 7.23 0.99
CA ILE A 318 -5.83 6.45 -0.12
C ILE A 318 -4.95 7.37 -0.96
N THR A 319 -3.73 6.93 -1.24
CA THR A 319 -2.70 7.76 -1.86
C THR A 319 -1.98 6.99 -2.96
N ARG A 320 -1.52 7.72 -3.98
CA ARG A 320 -0.70 7.20 -5.06
C ARG A 320 0.41 8.18 -5.40
N THR A 321 1.65 7.66 -5.53
CA THR A 321 2.76 8.39 -6.16
C THR A 321 3.38 7.49 -7.20
N MET A 322 3.63 8.02 -8.39
CA MET A 322 4.30 7.33 -9.48
C MET A 322 5.25 8.26 -10.21
N TRP A 323 6.33 7.70 -10.77
CA TRP A 323 7.33 8.44 -11.53
C TRP A 323 7.92 7.62 -12.67
N ASP A 324 8.29 8.32 -13.74
CA ASP A 324 9.20 7.79 -14.76
C ASP A 324 10.62 8.26 -14.43
N PRO A 325 11.54 7.34 -14.08
CA PRO A 325 12.89 7.70 -13.69
C PRO A 325 13.77 8.22 -14.85
N HIS A 326 13.38 7.95 -16.09
CA HIS A 326 14.11 8.37 -17.29
C HIS A 326 13.64 9.73 -17.81
N GLU A 327 12.31 9.93 -17.83
CA GLU A 327 11.71 11.17 -18.34
C GLU A 327 11.66 12.29 -17.29
N GLY A 328 11.89 11.96 -16.01
CA GLY A 328 11.83 12.94 -14.94
C GLY A 328 10.41 13.46 -14.70
N LEU A 329 9.40 12.61 -14.91
CA LEU A 329 8.02 12.86 -14.60
C LEU A 329 7.67 12.22 -13.26
N ALA A 330 6.99 12.94 -12.36
CA ALA A 330 6.38 12.38 -11.17
C ALA A 330 4.97 12.94 -10.96
N ILE A 331 4.07 12.09 -10.48
CA ILE A 331 2.67 12.41 -10.18
C ILE A 331 2.35 11.89 -8.78
N ALA A 332 1.76 12.73 -7.93
CA ALA A 332 1.24 12.33 -6.64
C ALA A 332 -0.22 12.75 -6.50
N VAL A 333 -1.06 11.83 -6.03
CA VAL A 333 -2.47 12.06 -5.69
C VAL A 333 -2.72 11.51 -4.30
N LEU A 334 -3.12 12.37 -3.37
CA LEU A 334 -3.42 12.03 -1.99
C LEU A 334 -4.89 12.37 -1.73
N THR A 335 -5.70 11.38 -1.37
CA THR A 335 -7.13 11.56 -1.05
C THR A 335 -7.39 11.31 0.43
N ASN A 336 -8.29 12.05 1.03
CA ASN A 336 -8.66 11.92 2.44
C ASN A 336 -9.95 11.10 2.64
N ALA A 337 -10.07 10.01 1.89
CA ALA A 337 -11.14 9.02 2.06
C ALA A 337 -10.61 7.61 1.81
N ILE A 338 -11.17 6.60 2.52
CA ILE A 338 -10.73 5.19 2.42
C ILE A 338 -11.09 4.54 1.09
N ASP A 339 -12.05 5.10 0.36
CA ASP A 339 -12.46 4.73 -1.00
C ASP A 339 -11.99 5.76 -2.04
N GLY A 340 -10.96 6.54 -1.70
CA GLY A 340 -10.38 7.54 -2.59
C GLY A 340 -9.74 6.90 -3.83
N PRO A 341 -10.06 7.35 -5.06
CA PRO A 341 -9.59 6.74 -6.31
C PRO A 341 -8.22 7.27 -6.74
N ALA A 342 -7.25 7.33 -5.82
CA ALA A 342 -5.96 7.96 -6.06
C ALA A 342 -5.20 7.34 -7.25
N GLU A 343 -5.29 6.02 -7.42
CA GLU A 343 -4.71 5.29 -8.57
C GLU A 343 -5.35 5.72 -9.89
N GLU A 344 -6.69 5.71 -9.95
CA GLU A 344 -7.45 6.09 -11.14
C GLU A 344 -7.15 7.53 -11.55
N LEU A 345 -7.11 8.45 -10.58
CA LEU A 345 -6.83 9.86 -10.83
C LEU A 345 -5.39 10.07 -11.32
N ALA A 346 -4.41 9.40 -10.70
CA ALA A 346 -3.02 9.50 -11.12
C ALA A 346 -2.81 8.92 -12.54
N ALA A 347 -3.42 7.78 -12.84
CA ALA A 347 -3.39 7.18 -14.18
C ALA A 347 -4.09 8.08 -15.22
N GLY A 348 -5.20 8.72 -14.84
CA GLY A 348 -5.90 9.68 -15.73
C GLY A 348 -5.05 10.91 -16.05
N ILE A 349 -4.33 11.45 -15.06
CA ILE A 349 -3.36 12.54 -15.27
C ILE A 349 -2.28 12.09 -16.25
N LEU A 350 -1.66 10.92 -16.03
CA LEU A 350 -0.63 10.38 -16.91
C LEU A 350 -1.13 10.25 -18.35
N LYS A 351 -2.31 9.65 -18.57
CA LYS A 351 -2.91 9.49 -19.90
C LYS A 351 -3.13 10.81 -20.63
N LEU A 352 -3.56 11.85 -19.90
CA LEU A 352 -3.72 13.19 -20.47
C LEU A 352 -2.37 13.80 -20.88
N LEU A 353 -1.34 13.64 -20.05
CA LEU A 353 0.01 14.11 -20.35
C LEU A 353 0.61 13.36 -21.52
N ASP A 354 0.47 12.04 -21.60
CA ASP A 354 0.98 11.22 -22.70
C ASP A 354 0.27 11.55 -24.02
N LYS A 355 -1.04 11.79 -23.99
CA LYS A 355 -1.77 12.24 -25.15
C LYS A 355 -1.29 13.61 -25.65
N ALA A 356 -1.00 14.52 -24.72
CA ALA A 356 -0.43 15.83 -25.08
C ALA A 356 0.96 15.74 -25.71
N ARG A 357 1.77 14.76 -25.29
CA ARG A 357 3.10 14.50 -25.84
C ARG A 357 3.09 13.81 -27.20
N ALA A 358 1.93 13.27 -27.63
CA ALA A 358 1.81 12.42 -28.81
C ALA A 358 2.84 11.26 -28.82
N VAL A 359 3.03 10.62 -27.65
CA VAL A 359 3.95 9.47 -27.53
C VAL A 359 3.34 8.26 -28.25
N GLU A 360 4.03 7.74 -29.27
CA GLU A 360 3.63 6.51 -29.95
C GLU A 360 3.63 5.31 -28.96
N PRO A 361 2.64 4.38 -29.05
CA PRO A 361 2.57 3.23 -28.15
C PRO A 361 3.79 2.32 -28.34
N LYS A 362 4.50 2.03 -27.25
CA LYS A 362 5.61 1.09 -27.25
C LYS A 362 5.08 -0.35 -27.30
N VAL A 363 5.71 -1.19 -28.14
CA VAL A 363 5.34 -2.60 -28.35
C VAL A 363 5.49 -3.40 -27.05
N PRO A 364 4.52 -4.27 -26.68
CA PRO A 364 4.60 -5.10 -25.48
C PRO A 364 5.71 -6.14 -25.54
N LEU A 365 6.46 -6.30 -24.45
CA LEU A 365 7.37 -7.43 -24.25
C LEU A 365 6.60 -8.67 -23.83
N SER A 366 6.85 -9.81 -24.48
CA SER A 366 6.18 -11.07 -24.19
C SER A 366 6.54 -11.64 -22.81
N SER A 367 5.54 -12.06 -22.06
CA SER A 367 5.67 -12.61 -20.70
C SER A 367 5.88 -14.11 -20.67
N GLY A 368 6.79 -14.59 -19.80
CA GLY A 368 6.89 -15.99 -19.39
C GLY A 368 6.14 -16.20 -18.07
N LEU A 369 5.09 -17.02 -18.11
CA LEU A 369 4.27 -17.36 -16.93
C LEU A 369 4.92 -18.49 -16.12
N VAL A 370 5.00 -18.33 -14.80
CA VAL A 370 5.30 -19.39 -13.84
C VAL A 370 4.07 -19.65 -12.98
N ASN A 371 3.56 -20.87 -13.04
CA ASN A 371 2.36 -21.33 -12.35
C ASN A 371 2.72 -21.83 -10.93
N SER A 372 2.24 -21.17 -9.86
CA SER A 372 2.62 -21.41 -8.46
C SER A 372 1.59 -22.16 -7.61
N ALA A 373 0.71 -22.97 -8.23
CA ALA A 373 -0.38 -23.67 -7.52
C ALA A 373 0.02 -24.87 -6.63
N ALA A 374 1.32 -25.22 -6.48
CA ALA A 374 1.75 -26.56 -6.08
C ALA A 374 2.14 -26.78 -4.59
N LEU A 375 1.97 -25.82 -3.66
CA LEU A 375 2.58 -25.94 -2.32
C LEU A 375 1.63 -25.82 -1.11
N LEU A 376 0.33 -26.08 -1.24
CA LEU A 376 -0.58 -26.08 -0.09
C LEU A 376 -1.03 -27.50 0.28
N PRO A 377 -0.95 -27.91 1.56
CA PRO A 377 -1.51 -29.19 1.98
C PRO A 377 -3.02 -29.24 1.75
N PRO A 378 -3.58 -30.41 1.40
CA PRO A 378 -5.02 -30.56 1.17
C PRO A 378 -5.82 -30.28 2.43
N ALA A 379 -7.07 -29.82 2.26
CA ALA A 379 -8.03 -29.66 3.34
C ALA A 379 -8.29 -31.01 4.03
N ALA A 380 -8.46 -30.99 5.35
CA ALA A 380 -8.79 -32.19 6.10
C ALA A 380 -10.14 -32.77 5.65
N SER A 381 -10.14 -34.03 5.23
CA SER A 381 -11.35 -34.75 4.80
C SER A 381 -12.04 -35.39 6.00
N GLY A 382 -13.36 -35.20 6.16
CA GLY A 382 -14.10 -36.03 7.10
C GLY A 382 -15.53 -35.60 7.43
N GLN A 383 -15.90 -34.34 7.27
CA GLN A 383 -17.28 -33.88 7.50
C GLN A 383 -17.80 -33.05 6.33
N GLU A 384 -19.00 -33.38 5.85
CA GLU A 384 -19.67 -32.61 4.79
C GLU A 384 -20.19 -31.30 5.38
N ILE A 385 -19.35 -30.25 5.34
CA ILE A 385 -19.70 -28.93 5.86
C ILE A 385 -20.51 -28.18 4.79
N ALA A 386 -21.70 -27.72 5.15
CA ALA A 386 -22.56 -26.98 4.24
C ALA A 386 -21.91 -25.63 3.87
N LEU A 387 -21.51 -25.45 2.62
CA LEU A 387 -20.86 -24.21 2.13
C LEU A 387 -21.71 -22.96 2.40
N GLY A 388 -23.03 -23.09 2.40
CA GLY A 388 -23.97 -21.99 2.70
C GLY A 388 -23.78 -21.37 4.08
N SER A 389 -23.21 -22.10 5.05
CA SER A 389 -22.95 -21.58 6.39
C SER A 389 -21.90 -20.47 6.45
N PHE A 390 -21.08 -20.34 5.41
CA PHE A 390 -20.03 -19.31 5.29
C PHE A 390 -20.45 -18.09 4.47
N THR A 391 -21.56 -18.19 3.74
CA THR A 391 -21.98 -17.10 2.85
C THR A 391 -22.54 -15.92 3.64
N GLY A 392 -22.31 -14.71 3.11
CA GLY A 392 -22.82 -13.49 3.72
C GLY A 392 -22.11 -12.25 3.22
N ARG A 393 -22.61 -11.10 3.64
CA ARG A 393 -22.01 -9.79 3.42
C ARG A 393 -21.46 -9.26 4.73
N PHE A 394 -20.17 -9.01 4.75
CA PHE A 394 -19.43 -8.56 5.91
C PHE A 394 -18.84 -7.17 5.66
N ALA A 395 -18.88 -6.31 6.67
CA ALA A 395 -18.40 -4.95 6.59
C ALA A 395 -17.41 -4.63 7.72
N GLY A 396 -16.47 -3.78 7.42
CA GLY A 396 -15.52 -3.19 8.36
C GLY A 396 -15.11 -1.80 7.87
N LEU A 397 -14.18 -1.20 8.58
CA LEU A 397 -13.67 0.13 8.23
C LEU A 397 -13.18 0.22 6.77
N TRP A 398 -12.57 -0.84 6.26
CA TRP A 398 -11.94 -0.89 4.94
C TRP A 398 -12.90 -1.24 3.80
N GLY A 399 -14.14 -1.53 4.08
CA GLY A 399 -15.13 -1.80 3.05
C GLY A 399 -16.02 -3.00 3.33
N VAL A 400 -16.57 -3.54 2.25
CA VAL A 400 -17.52 -4.64 2.27
C VAL A 400 -16.95 -5.82 1.49
N THR A 401 -17.08 -7.02 2.07
CA THR A 401 -16.71 -8.30 1.46
C THR A 401 -17.94 -9.20 1.41
N ASP A 402 -18.28 -9.67 0.22
CA ASP A 402 -19.27 -10.73 0.02
C ASP A 402 -18.55 -12.09 -0.02
N VAL A 403 -19.05 -13.07 0.75
CA VAL A 403 -18.69 -14.47 0.60
C VAL A 403 -19.87 -15.20 -0.02
N PHE A 404 -19.64 -15.86 -1.16
CA PHE A 404 -20.70 -16.49 -1.96
C PHE A 404 -20.25 -17.80 -2.60
N ILE A 405 -21.21 -18.57 -3.12
CA ILE A 405 -20.96 -19.81 -3.83
C ILE A 405 -21.09 -19.59 -5.33
N LEU A 406 -20.10 -20.03 -6.08
CA LEU A 406 -20.15 -20.08 -7.54
C LEU A 406 -19.57 -21.40 -8.03
N GLY A 407 -20.30 -22.15 -8.86
CA GLY A 407 -19.85 -23.44 -9.38
C GLY A 407 -19.50 -24.47 -8.31
N GLY A 408 -20.15 -24.43 -7.13
CA GLY A 408 -19.89 -25.34 -6.01
C GLY A 408 -18.64 -24.99 -5.19
N LYS A 409 -18.03 -23.84 -5.40
CA LYS A 409 -16.89 -23.32 -4.64
C LYS A 409 -17.25 -22.03 -3.91
N LEU A 410 -16.53 -21.75 -2.82
CA LEU A 410 -16.63 -20.49 -2.09
C LEU A 410 -15.68 -19.45 -2.67
N PHE A 411 -16.20 -18.24 -2.81
CA PHE A 411 -15.44 -17.06 -3.23
C PHE A 411 -15.72 -15.88 -2.31
N ALA A 412 -14.74 -14.99 -2.20
CA ALA A 412 -14.91 -13.67 -1.61
C ALA A 412 -14.60 -12.58 -2.64
N SER A 413 -15.36 -11.49 -2.63
CA SER A 413 -15.14 -10.34 -3.49
C SER A 413 -15.73 -9.07 -2.88
N SER A 414 -15.26 -7.91 -3.34
CA SER A 414 -15.84 -6.62 -2.96
C SER A 414 -17.00 -6.27 -3.87
N PRO A 415 -18.24 -6.07 -3.34
CA PRO A 415 -19.40 -5.70 -4.15
C PRO A 415 -19.32 -4.28 -4.73
N VAL A 416 -18.35 -3.45 -4.30
CA VAL A 416 -18.11 -2.10 -4.82
C VAL A 416 -17.13 -2.07 -5.98
N ALA A 417 -16.51 -3.20 -6.31
CA ALA A 417 -15.66 -3.31 -7.50
C ALA A 417 -16.48 -3.13 -8.77
N PRO A 418 -15.93 -2.52 -9.84
CA PRO A 418 -16.62 -2.35 -11.13
C PRO A 418 -17.12 -3.68 -11.72
N SER A 419 -16.41 -4.77 -11.45
CA SER A 419 -16.88 -6.13 -11.70
C SER A 419 -16.72 -6.96 -10.42
N PRO A 420 -17.81 -7.45 -9.82
CA PRO A 420 -17.73 -8.23 -8.57
C PRO A 420 -17.04 -9.58 -8.74
N ILE A 421 -16.75 -9.99 -9.98
CA ILE A 421 -16.03 -11.23 -10.32
C ILE A 421 -14.73 -10.97 -11.07
N ALA A 422 -14.22 -9.73 -11.11
CA ALA A 422 -12.97 -9.41 -11.79
C ALA A 422 -11.77 -10.10 -11.12
N GLU A 423 -11.76 -10.16 -9.77
CA GLU A 423 -10.71 -10.81 -8.99
C GLU A 423 -11.31 -11.53 -7.78
N PRO A 424 -12.11 -12.61 -7.98
CA PRO A 424 -12.68 -13.33 -6.84
C PRO A 424 -11.59 -14.11 -6.11
N ILE A 425 -11.58 -14.03 -4.81
CA ILE A 425 -10.71 -14.82 -3.92
C ILE A 425 -11.35 -16.20 -3.76
N GLU A 426 -10.73 -17.26 -4.26
CA GLU A 426 -11.18 -18.64 -4.00
C GLU A 426 -10.84 -19.04 -2.56
N LEU A 427 -11.80 -19.66 -1.86
CA LEU A 427 -11.69 -20.06 -0.48
C LEU A 427 -11.88 -21.58 -0.34
N ALA A 428 -11.01 -22.24 0.43
CA ALA A 428 -11.14 -23.67 0.77
C ALA A 428 -11.56 -23.85 2.22
N VAL A 429 -12.49 -24.75 2.49
CA VAL A 429 -12.92 -25.11 3.83
C VAL A 429 -11.83 -25.88 4.58
N ILE A 430 -11.48 -25.44 5.78
CA ILE A 430 -10.58 -26.12 6.72
C ILE A 430 -11.38 -26.84 7.79
N ASP A 431 -12.30 -26.14 8.43
CA ASP A 431 -13.22 -26.65 9.45
C ASP A 431 -14.51 -25.81 9.44
N GLU A 432 -15.41 -26.06 10.37
CA GLU A 432 -16.74 -25.42 10.47
C GLU A 432 -16.69 -23.89 10.65
N ASN A 433 -15.55 -23.34 11.07
CA ASN A 433 -15.35 -21.92 11.34
C ASN A 433 -14.19 -21.29 10.55
N THR A 434 -13.52 -22.07 9.71
CA THR A 434 -12.27 -21.61 9.10
C THR A 434 -12.23 -21.92 7.61
N LEU A 435 -11.94 -20.89 6.82
CA LEU A 435 -11.60 -21.02 5.40
C LEU A 435 -10.15 -20.58 5.16
N ARG A 436 -9.52 -21.13 4.14
CA ARG A 436 -8.20 -20.71 3.66
C ARG A 436 -8.32 -19.98 2.34
N ILE A 437 -7.60 -18.86 2.21
CA ILE A 437 -7.48 -18.12 0.97
C ILE A 437 -6.58 -18.91 0.00
N MET A 438 -7.15 -19.39 -1.09
CA MET A 438 -6.46 -20.24 -2.07
C MET A 438 -5.90 -19.43 -3.23
N SER A 439 -6.57 -18.37 -3.63
CA SER A 439 -6.18 -17.50 -4.73
C SER A 439 -6.49 -16.04 -4.41
N GLY A 440 -5.97 -15.13 -5.21
CA GLY A 440 -6.22 -13.70 -5.06
C GLY A 440 -4.97 -12.89 -5.38
N SER A 441 -5.08 -11.56 -5.24
CA SER A 441 -3.97 -10.65 -5.47
C SER A 441 -2.75 -11.01 -4.60
N PRO A 442 -1.53 -10.95 -5.13
CA PRO A 442 -0.29 -11.15 -4.36
C PRO A 442 -0.11 -10.14 -3.22
N TYR A 443 -0.77 -8.99 -3.30
CA TYR A 443 -0.83 -8.00 -2.21
C TYR A 443 -1.79 -8.42 -1.09
N GLY A 444 -2.62 -9.42 -1.33
CA GLY A 444 -3.56 -9.97 -0.38
C GLY A 444 -2.94 -10.97 0.59
N SER A 445 -3.80 -11.74 1.22
CA SER A 445 -3.45 -12.67 2.29
C SER A 445 -3.49 -14.13 1.83
N VAL A 446 -3.03 -14.44 0.60
CA VAL A 446 -3.02 -15.82 0.07
C VAL A 446 -2.31 -16.77 1.03
N GLY A 447 -2.96 -17.88 1.37
CA GLY A 447 -2.52 -18.85 2.36
C GLY A 447 -2.95 -18.54 3.79
N GLU A 448 -3.46 -17.33 4.06
CA GLU A 448 -4.04 -16.94 5.34
C GLU A 448 -5.50 -17.40 5.49
N LEU A 449 -6.09 -17.13 6.63
CA LEU A 449 -7.37 -17.71 7.01
C LEU A 449 -8.46 -16.65 7.09
N PHE A 450 -9.67 -17.03 6.65
CA PHE A 450 -10.94 -16.44 7.09
C PHE A 450 -11.39 -17.21 8.32
N ARG A 451 -11.60 -16.54 9.44
CA ARG A 451 -12.06 -17.16 10.68
C ARG A 451 -13.41 -16.58 11.08
N TYR A 452 -14.37 -17.43 11.20
CA TYR A 452 -15.74 -17.09 11.60
C TYR A 452 -15.92 -17.26 13.10
N GLU A 453 -16.46 -16.25 13.75
CA GLU A 453 -17.01 -16.38 15.09
C GLU A 453 -18.51 -16.57 14.99
N ARG A 454 -19.04 -17.52 15.78
CA ARG A 454 -20.46 -17.84 15.81
C ARG A 454 -20.98 -17.72 17.24
N ASP A 455 -22.26 -17.37 17.37
CA ASP A 455 -22.97 -17.42 18.64
C ASP A 455 -23.36 -18.87 19.00
N ALA A 456 -24.02 -19.04 20.18
CA ALA A 456 -24.48 -20.33 20.66
C ALA A 456 -25.52 -21.00 19.72
N ASN A 457 -26.13 -20.26 18.82
CA ASN A 457 -27.10 -20.76 17.84
C ASN A 457 -26.44 -21.05 16.47
N GLY A 458 -25.12 -20.89 16.34
CA GLY A 458 -24.37 -21.08 15.11
C GLY A 458 -24.45 -19.93 14.13
N LYS A 459 -25.06 -18.80 14.49
CA LYS A 459 -25.10 -17.59 13.66
C LYS A 459 -23.74 -16.90 13.64
N VAL A 460 -23.25 -16.52 12.46
CA VAL A 460 -22.02 -15.75 12.33
C VAL A 460 -22.18 -14.36 12.96
N VAL A 461 -21.32 -14.04 13.92
CA VAL A 461 -21.28 -12.73 14.60
C VAL A 461 -20.11 -11.87 14.18
N SER A 462 -19.03 -12.48 13.72
CA SER A 462 -17.89 -11.76 13.12
C SER A 462 -17.09 -12.66 12.17
N LEU A 463 -16.29 -12.03 11.33
CA LEU A 463 -15.37 -12.66 10.38
C LEU A 463 -14.03 -11.96 10.46
N PHE A 464 -12.95 -12.70 10.65
CA PHE A 464 -11.58 -12.21 10.59
C PHE A 464 -10.96 -12.54 9.23
N THR A 465 -10.46 -11.54 8.54
CA THR A 465 -9.78 -11.68 7.26
C THR A 465 -8.45 -10.93 7.31
N GLY A 466 -7.33 -11.60 7.04
CA GLY A 466 -6.00 -10.99 7.18
C GLY A 466 -5.75 -10.40 8.57
N GLY A 467 -6.34 -11.02 9.61
CA GLY A 467 -6.28 -10.57 11.00
C GLY A 467 -7.22 -9.40 11.35
N MET A 468 -7.94 -8.81 10.39
CA MET A 468 -8.90 -7.74 10.64
C MET A 468 -10.30 -8.30 10.87
N GLN A 469 -10.98 -7.77 11.87
CA GLN A 469 -12.36 -8.14 12.19
C GLN A 469 -13.35 -7.35 11.33
N THR A 470 -14.31 -8.08 10.79
CA THR A 470 -15.49 -7.56 10.07
C THR A 470 -16.75 -8.19 10.66
N TRP A 471 -17.90 -7.59 10.43
CA TRP A 471 -19.17 -8.02 10.96
C TRP A 471 -20.20 -8.18 9.85
N PRO A 472 -21.24 -9.01 10.03
CA PRO A 472 -22.40 -8.96 9.14
C PRO A 472 -22.85 -7.51 8.95
N ILE A 473 -23.14 -7.10 7.71
CA ILE A 473 -23.29 -5.67 7.37
C ILE A 473 -24.33 -4.94 8.21
N GLU A 474 -25.44 -5.61 8.56
CA GLU A 474 -26.49 -5.01 9.39
C GLU A 474 -26.01 -4.81 10.84
N GLU A 475 -25.20 -5.72 11.36
CA GLU A 475 -24.61 -5.59 12.69
C GLU A 475 -23.53 -4.48 12.71
N TYR A 476 -22.74 -4.37 11.63
CA TYR A 476 -21.77 -3.29 11.49
C TYR A 476 -22.46 -1.92 11.46
N ARG A 477 -23.53 -1.78 10.70
CA ARG A 477 -24.34 -0.55 10.64
C ARG A 477 -24.97 -0.21 12.00
N ALA A 478 -25.45 -1.20 12.74
CA ALA A 478 -26.06 -1.01 14.05
C ALA A 478 -25.08 -0.59 15.16
N ARG A 479 -23.77 -0.86 14.99
CA ARG A 479 -22.72 -0.45 15.94
C ARG A 479 -22.50 1.06 15.95
N GLY A 480 -22.96 1.77 14.92
CA GLY A 480 -22.74 3.21 14.80
C GLY A 480 -21.27 3.55 14.55
N ARG A 481 -20.81 4.70 15.07
CA ARG A 481 -19.41 5.13 14.95
C ARG A 481 -18.52 4.19 15.79
N VAL A 482 -17.63 3.46 15.12
CA VAL A 482 -16.79 2.39 15.74
C VAL A 482 -15.37 2.90 16.02
N PHE A 483 -15.08 4.20 15.78
CA PHE A 483 -13.77 4.83 15.94
C PHE A 483 -13.87 6.25 16.48
#